data_1275c58a309e37ec600c845263ef3f57
#
_entry.id   1275c58a309e37ec600c845263ef3f57
#
_cell.length_a   1.000
_cell.length_b   1.000
_cell.length_c   1.000
_cell.angle_alpha   90.00
_cell.angle_beta   90.00
_cell.angle_gamma   90.00
#
_symmetry.space_group_name_H-M   'P 1'
#
loop_
_entity.id
_entity.type
_entity.pdbx_description
1 polymer ?
#
loop_
_entity_poly.entity_id
_entity_poly.type
_entity_poly.pdbx_seq_one_letter_code
_entity_poly.pdbx_strand_id
1 'polypeptide(L)'
;SDVYKRQVMVKNNSYLKAIPVLAAFFVMGFCDIVGISSDYMQKSFNWSPTMTGFVPSMVFIWFLFLGIPVGNRMSKYGRKNTVLASMAVTVVGMFLPLLVYSSVTCVIAYVLLGIGNAILQISLNPLLNNVISSPRLLTSSLTAGQVIKAVSSLVGPEIVLFATLHFGDDKWYYCFPILGAITLFFALWLTFTPIRREQVEESKVSVSDSFNLLKNRTILILFLGIFFIVGVDVATNYVSSKLMSIRYD
;
A
#
# COMPACT_ATOMS: atom_id res chain seq x y z
N SER A 1 -16.79 24.67 -31.71
CA SER A 1 -16.01 25.51 -31.44
C SER A 1 -15.08 25.41 -30.25
N ASP A 2 -14.40 26.46 -29.91
CA ASP A 2 -13.25 26.46 -28.96
C ASP A 2 -13.58 25.95 -27.54
N VAL A 3 -14.80 26.20 -27.07
CA VAL A 3 -15.23 25.73 -25.73
C VAL A 3 -15.29 24.20 -25.67
N TYR A 4 -15.78 23.56 -26.72
CA TYR A 4 -15.84 22.10 -26.82
C TYR A 4 -14.45 21.48 -26.92
N LYS A 5 -13.54 22.06 -27.72
CA LYS A 5 -12.13 21.64 -27.81
C LYS A 5 -11.40 21.78 -26.47
N ARG A 6 -11.63 22.89 -25.74
CA ARG A 6 -11.06 23.08 -24.39
C ARG A 6 -11.60 22.05 -23.39
N GLN A 7 -12.90 21.75 -23.42
CA GLN A 7 -13.50 20.72 -22.54
C GLN A 7 -12.97 19.33 -22.85
N VAL A 8 -12.80 18.97 -24.12
CA VAL A 8 -12.24 17.68 -24.53
C VAL A 8 -10.76 17.58 -24.16
N MET A 9 -9.96 18.65 -24.33
CA MET A 9 -8.54 18.67 -23.92
C MET A 9 -8.39 18.59 -22.41
N VAL A 10 -9.20 19.30 -21.62
CA VAL A 10 -9.17 19.24 -20.14
C VAL A 10 -9.57 17.84 -19.66
N LYS A 11 -10.57 17.22 -20.27
CA LYS A 11 -11.03 15.87 -19.97
C LYS A 11 -9.95 14.81 -20.30
N ASN A 12 -9.33 14.91 -21.46
CA ASN A 12 -8.25 13.99 -21.87
C ASN A 12 -7.02 14.11 -20.96
N ASN A 13 -6.69 15.33 -20.52
CA ASN A 13 -5.57 15.57 -19.63
C ASN A 13 -5.79 15.02 -18.19
N SER A 14 -7.07 14.92 -17.73
CA SER A 14 -7.40 14.31 -16.45
C SER A 14 -7.21 12.81 -16.46
N TYR A 15 -7.56 12.10 -17.53
CA TYR A 15 -7.36 10.65 -17.63
C TYR A 15 -5.87 10.27 -17.63
N LEU A 16 -5.05 11.00 -18.39
CA LEU A 16 -3.61 10.76 -18.42
C LEU A 16 -2.94 10.94 -17.06
N LYS A 17 -3.45 11.87 -16.23
CA LYS A 17 -2.96 12.08 -14.86
C LYS A 17 -3.46 11.01 -13.87
N ALA A 18 -4.57 10.37 -14.15
CA ALA A 18 -5.10 9.29 -13.32
C ALA A 18 -4.28 7.99 -13.45
N ILE A 19 -3.66 7.73 -14.60
CA ILE A 19 -2.91 6.49 -14.85
C ILE A 19 -1.79 6.27 -13.82
N PRO A 20 -0.86 7.22 -13.56
CA PRO A 20 0.20 7.01 -12.55
C PRO A 20 -0.34 6.94 -11.13
N VAL A 21 -1.50 7.58 -10.83
CA VAL A 21 -2.17 7.42 -9.54
C VAL A 21 -2.76 6.02 -9.42
N LEU A 22 -3.39 5.50 -10.47
CA LEU A 22 -3.89 4.12 -10.51
C LEU A 22 -2.75 3.11 -10.46
N ALA A 23 -1.62 3.36 -11.12
CA ALA A 23 -0.43 2.52 -11.03
C ALA A 23 0.13 2.46 -9.60
N ALA A 24 -0.02 3.52 -8.81
CA ALA A 24 0.38 3.50 -7.40
C ALA A 24 -0.46 2.52 -6.54
N PHE A 25 -1.69 2.16 -6.95
CA PHE A 25 -2.45 1.09 -6.30
C PHE A 25 -1.78 -0.27 -6.44
N PHE A 26 -0.97 -0.48 -7.47
CA PHE A 26 -0.18 -1.69 -7.60
C PHE A 26 0.80 -1.85 -6.42
N VAL A 27 1.43 -0.77 -5.98
CA VAL A 27 2.33 -0.78 -4.81
C VAL A 27 1.60 -1.15 -3.52
N MET A 28 0.31 -0.83 -3.40
CA MET A 28 -0.48 -1.18 -2.21
C MET A 28 -0.59 -2.69 -2.00
N GLY A 29 -0.60 -3.50 -3.07
CA GLY A 29 -0.70 -4.96 -2.98
C GLY A 29 0.60 -5.64 -2.52
N PHE A 30 1.73 -4.92 -2.49
CA PHE A 30 3.00 -5.52 -2.07
C PHE A 30 3.05 -5.93 -0.60
N CYS A 31 2.19 -5.38 0.26
CA CYS A 31 2.10 -5.83 1.65
C CYS A 31 1.62 -7.28 1.78
N ASP A 32 0.92 -7.81 0.78
CA ASP A 32 0.37 -9.16 0.81
C ASP A 32 1.43 -10.25 0.58
N ILE A 33 2.67 -9.86 0.15
CA ILE A 33 3.85 -10.74 0.12
C ILE A 33 4.20 -11.29 1.51
N VAL A 34 3.72 -10.67 2.58
CA VAL A 34 3.99 -11.05 3.97
C VAL A 34 3.63 -12.52 4.24
N GLY A 35 2.56 -13.03 3.64
CA GLY A 35 2.15 -14.42 3.78
C GLY A 35 3.28 -15.38 3.41
N ILE A 36 3.69 -15.37 2.14
CA ILE A 36 4.70 -16.29 1.62
C ILE A 36 6.10 -15.97 2.14
N SER A 37 6.49 -14.70 2.21
CA SER A 37 7.85 -14.33 2.64
C SER A 37 8.11 -14.61 4.13
N SER A 38 7.07 -14.66 4.97
CA SER A 38 7.23 -15.06 6.37
C SER A 38 7.65 -16.52 6.53
N ASP A 39 7.25 -17.41 5.61
CA ASP A 39 7.65 -18.80 5.61
C ASP A 39 9.14 -18.95 5.25
N TYR A 40 9.60 -18.19 4.26
CA TYR A 40 11.03 -18.13 3.94
C TYR A 40 11.86 -17.56 5.08
N MET A 41 11.38 -16.53 5.79
CA MET A 41 12.04 -16.03 7.00
C MET A 41 12.13 -17.09 8.08
N GLN A 42 11.05 -17.83 8.31
CA GLN A 42 11.03 -18.91 9.28
C GLN A 42 12.11 -19.95 8.98
N LYS A 43 12.20 -20.40 7.73
CA LYS A 43 13.21 -21.37 7.27
C LYS A 43 14.64 -20.80 7.39
N SER A 44 14.88 -19.58 6.90
CA SER A 44 16.20 -18.96 6.84
C SER A 44 16.81 -18.61 8.19
N PHE A 45 15.98 -18.19 9.15
CA PHE A 45 16.45 -17.74 10.47
C PHE A 45 16.08 -18.70 11.61
N ASN A 46 15.54 -19.89 11.30
CA ASN A 46 15.07 -20.88 12.28
C ASN A 46 14.11 -20.27 13.32
N TRP A 47 13.19 -19.42 12.88
CA TRP A 47 12.23 -18.79 13.78
C TRP A 47 11.16 -19.77 14.23
N SER A 48 10.71 -19.60 15.48
CA SER A 48 9.55 -20.33 15.97
C SER A 48 8.28 -19.92 15.19
N PRO A 49 7.26 -20.79 15.07
CA PRO A 49 5.97 -20.44 14.47
C PRO A 49 5.32 -19.21 15.11
N THR A 50 5.50 -19.03 16.43
CA THR A 50 5.02 -17.85 17.16
C THR A 50 5.69 -16.57 16.68
N MET A 51 7.02 -16.57 16.54
CA MET A 51 7.77 -15.40 16.06
C MET A 51 7.38 -15.04 14.63
N THR A 52 7.23 -16.05 13.76
CA THR A 52 6.79 -15.86 12.38
C THR A 52 5.38 -15.29 12.32
N GLY A 53 4.47 -15.70 13.22
CA GLY A 53 3.11 -15.18 13.33
C GLY A 53 3.02 -13.68 13.67
N PHE A 54 4.08 -13.09 14.23
CA PHE A 54 4.13 -11.64 14.46
C PHE A 54 4.48 -10.82 13.20
N VAL A 55 5.00 -11.43 12.14
CA VAL A 55 5.41 -10.70 10.91
C VAL A 55 4.25 -9.91 10.29
N PRO A 56 3.05 -10.47 10.09
CA PRO A 56 1.90 -9.68 9.65
C PRO A 56 1.59 -8.50 10.56
N SER A 57 1.70 -8.68 11.87
CA SER A 57 1.45 -7.60 12.83
C SER A 57 2.46 -6.45 12.66
N MET A 58 3.72 -6.74 12.34
CA MET A 58 4.75 -5.72 12.08
C MET A 58 4.41 -4.85 10.87
N VAL A 59 3.65 -5.38 9.91
CA VAL A 59 3.21 -4.64 8.73
C VAL A 59 1.89 -3.89 8.99
N PHE A 60 0.90 -4.55 9.60
CA PHE A 60 -0.46 -4.00 9.63
C PHE A 60 -0.75 -3.11 10.84
N ILE A 61 0.02 -3.19 11.94
CA ILE A 61 -0.19 -2.38 13.14
C ILE A 61 -0.07 -0.87 12.87
N TRP A 62 0.67 -0.47 11.87
CA TRP A 62 0.88 0.93 11.50
C TRP A 62 -0.39 1.62 11.00
N PHE A 63 -1.37 0.88 10.51
CA PHE A 63 -2.67 1.44 10.17
C PHE A 63 -3.38 2.03 11.39
N LEU A 64 -3.23 1.40 12.55
CA LEU A 64 -3.78 1.89 13.81
C LEU A 64 -3.12 3.21 14.24
N PHE A 65 -1.80 3.27 14.17
CA PHE A 65 -1.05 4.43 14.67
C PHE A 65 -1.02 5.60 13.67
N LEU A 66 -1.01 5.33 12.37
CA LEU A 66 -0.83 6.35 11.34
C LEU A 66 -2.15 6.84 10.73
N GLY A 67 -3.26 6.13 10.91
CA GLY A 67 -4.55 6.46 10.30
C GLY A 67 -4.95 7.91 10.52
N ILE A 68 -5.07 8.33 11.75
CA ILE A 68 -5.49 9.69 12.11
C ILE A 68 -4.37 10.73 11.87
N PRO A 69 -3.11 10.53 12.33
CA PRO A 69 -2.05 11.51 12.12
C PRO A 69 -1.78 11.83 10.65
N VAL A 70 -1.77 10.81 9.79
CA VAL A 70 -1.52 10.99 8.33
C VAL A 70 -2.73 11.68 7.69
N GLY A 71 -3.96 11.24 8.00
CA GLY A 71 -5.17 11.87 7.52
C GLY A 71 -5.21 13.38 7.78
N ASN A 72 -4.86 13.79 9.00
CA ASN A 72 -4.86 15.19 9.39
C ASN A 72 -3.71 16.00 8.73
N ARG A 73 -2.52 15.39 8.58
CA ARG A 73 -1.34 16.09 8.06
C ARG A 73 -1.26 16.10 6.54
N MET A 74 -1.91 15.16 5.84
CA MET A 74 -1.83 15.11 4.37
C MET A 74 -2.42 16.36 3.70
N SER A 75 -3.39 17.03 4.32
CA SER A 75 -3.94 18.31 3.83
C SER A 75 -2.89 19.42 3.86
N LYS A 76 -2.02 19.44 4.88
CA LYS A 76 -0.93 20.41 5.03
C LYS A 76 0.21 20.17 4.05
N TYR A 77 0.65 18.92 3.91
CA TYR A 77 1.79 18.57 3.05
C TYR A 77 1.41 18.35 1.59
N GLY A 78 0.12 18.14 1.30
CA GLY A 78 -0.44 17.79 0.00
C GLY A 78 -0.49 16.28 -0.21
N ARG A 79 -1.60 15.82 -0.77
CA ARG A 79 -1.87 14.39 -0.97
C ARG A 79 -0.82 13.70 -1.82
N LYS A 80 -0.41 14.33 -2.94
CA LYS A 80 0.66 13.81 -3.81
C LYS A 80 1.98 13.63 -3.07
N ASN A 81 2.40 14.64 -2.30
CA ASN A 81 3.66 14.56 -1.54
C ASN A 81 3.59 13.49 -0.46
N THR A 82 2.43 13.29 0.17
CA THR A 82 2.22 12.22 1.16
C THR A 82 2.35 10.85 0.52
N VAL A 83 1.78 10.65 -0.69
CA VAL A 83 1.93 9.41 -1.46
C VAL A 83 3.40 9.19 -1.86
N LEU A 84 4.09 10.21 -2.34
CA LEU A 84 5.51 10.09 -2.69
C LEU A 84 6.39 9.78 -1.48
N ALA A 85 6.11 10.40 -0.32
CA ALA A 85 6.82 10.11 0.92
C ALA A 85 6.59 8.65 1.36
N SER A 86 5.37 8.13 1.24
CA SER A 86 5.07 6.72 1.54
C SER A 86 5.86 5.76 0.65
N MET A 87 5.90 6.04 -0.66
CA MET A 87 6.67 5.23 -1.61
C MET A 87 8.17 5.29 -1.31
N ALA A 88 8.70 6.46 -0.93
CA ALA A 88 10.10 6.60 -0.54
C ALA A 88 10.44 5.75 0.69
N VAL A 89 9.58 5.74 1.72
CA VAL A 89 9.74 4.88 2.90
C VAL A 89 9.72 3.40 2.50
N THR A 90 8.78 3.01 1.64
CA THR A 90 8.70 1.64 1.12
C THR A 90 9.98 1.25 0.36
N VAL A 91 10.47 2.11 -0.54
CA VAL A 91 11.71 1.86 -1.31
C VAL A 91 12.89 1.65 -0.37
N VAL A 92 13.08 2.54 0.62
CA VAL A 92 14.16 2.39 1.62
C VAL A 92 14.06 1.03 2.33
N GLY A 93 12.86 0.67 2.80
CA GLY A 93 12.63 -0.62 3.46
C GLY A 93 12.96 -1.80 2.55
N MET A 94 12.54 -1.75 1.28
CA MET A 94 12.74 -2.84 0.34
C MET A 94 14.21 -3.06 -0.07
N PHE A 95 15.04 -2.02 -0.07
CA PHE A 95 16.46 -2.17 -0.41
C PHE A 95 17.35 -2.56 0.79
N LEU A 96 16.85 -2.47 2.04
CA LEU A 96 17.64 -2.82 3.23
C LEU A 96 18.17 -4.27 3.23
N PRO A 97 17.35 -5.31 2.95
CA PRO A 97 17.83 -6.69 2.95
C PRO A 97 18.89 -6.98 1.88
N LEU A 98 18.94 -6.18 0.82
CA LEU A 98 19.96 -6.27 -0.22
C LEU A 98 21.33 -5.79 0.28
N LEU A 99 21.36 -4.75 1.12
CA LEU A 99 22.60 -4.18 1.65
C LEU A 99 23.19 -5.06 2.76
N VAL A 100 22.37 -5.53 3.67
CA VAL A 100 22.75 -6.40 4.77
C VAL A 100 21.65 -7.43 5.00
N TYR A 101 21.89 -8.68 4.64
CA TYR A 101 20.93 -9.74 4.89
C TYR A 101 21.05 -10.26 6.32
N SER A 102 20.08 -9.93 7.15
CA SER A 102 19.96 -10.41 8.53
C SER A 102 18.49 -10.42 8.97
N SER A 103 18.21 -11.17 10.02
CA SER A 103 16.88 -11.20 10.65
C SER A 103 16.39 -9.78 11.03
N VAL A 104 17.28 -8.96 11.58
CA VAL A 104 16.95 -7.59 12.01
C VAL A 104 16.61 -6.70 10.83
N THR A 105 17.39 -6.74 9.75
CA THR A 105 17.13 -5.93 8.55
C THR A 105 15.85 -6.34 7.84
N CYS A 106 15.51 -7.63 7.81
CA CYS A 106 14.24 -8.11 7.28
C CYS A 106 13.05 -7.61 8.14
N VAL A 107 13.17 -7.65 9.47
CA VAL A 107 12.14 -7.06 10.36
C VAL A 107 11.98 -5.57 10.11
N ILE A 108 13.06 -4.81 10.02
CA ILE A 108 13.01 -3.38 9.71
C ILE A 108 12.38 -3.13 8.33
N ALA A 109 12.68 -3.97 7.34
CA ALA A 109 12.05 -3.89 6.01
C ALA A 109 10.54 -4.06 6.08
N TYR A 110 10.03 -5.03 6.85
CA TYR A 110 8.58 -5.21 7.06
C TYR A 110 7.94 -4.04 7.82
N VAL A 111 8.61 -3.52 8.83
CA VAL A 111 8.16 -2.32 9.55
C VAL A 111 8.04 -1.13 8.59
N LEU A 112 9.06 -0.87 7.77
CA LEU A 112 9.05 0.23 6.80
C LEU A 112 8.04 -0.01 5.68
N LEU A 113 7.88 -1.25 5.20
CA LEU A 113 6.81 -1.62 4.27
C LEU A 113 5.43 -1.29 4.87
N GLY A 114 5.20 -1.67 6.12
CA GLY A 114 3.96 -1.40 6.83
C GLY A 114 3.67 0.09 7.00
N ILE A 115 4.67 0.88 7.43
CA ILE A 115 4.57 2.34 7.53
C ILE A 115 4.26 2.95 6.16
N GLY A 116 5.03 2.61 5.14
CA GLY A 116 4.83 3.10 3.78
C GLY A 116 3.44 2.74 3.26
N ASN A 117 3.03 1.47 3.40
CA ASN A 117 1.73 1.00 2.92
C ASN A 117 0.56 1.66 3.65
N ALA A 118 0.64 1.84 4.98
CA ALA A 118 -0.39 2.54 5.74
C ALA A 118 -0.56 3.98 5.27
N ILE A 119 0.54 4.73 5.10
CA ILE A 119 0.51 6.11 4.58
C ILE A 119 -0.06 6.13 3.15
N LEU A 120 0.37 5.18 2.30
CA LEU A 120 -0.06 5.08 0.92
C LEU A 120 -1.58 4.88 0.82
N GLN A 121 -2.12 3.91 1.54
CA GLN A 121 -3.56 3.60 1.51
C GLN A 121 -4.43 4.76 2.00
N ILE A 122 -3.99 5.49 3.03
CA ILE A 122 -4.71 6.64 3.55
C ILE A 122 -4.73 7.80 2.55
N SER A 123 -3.64 8.01 1.79
CA SER A 123 -3.45 9.18 0.95
C SER A 123 -3.81 8.97 -0.53
N LEU A 124 -3.79 7.74 -1.03
CA LEU A 124 -3.94 7.45 -2.46
C LEU A 124 -5.39 7.61 -2.94
N ASN A 125 -6.38 7.14 -2.17
CA ASN A 125 -7.80 7.32 -2.48
C ASN A 125 -8.17 8.82 -2.55
N PRO A 126 -7.82 9.68 -1.57
CA PRO A 126 -8.00 11.11 -1.67
C PRO A 126 -7.23 11.75 -2.84
N LEU A 127 -6.03 11.27 -3.17
CA LEU A 127 -5.27 11.78 -4.32
C LEU A 127 -6.00 11.51 -5.64
N LEU A 128 -6.61 10.34 -5.79
CA LEU A 128 -7.40 10.01 -6.98
C LEU A 128 -8.58 10.97 -7.15
N ASN A 129 -9.21 11.38 -6.05
CA ASN A 129 -10.27 12.40 -6.05
C ASN A 129 -9.80 13.79 -6.52
N ASN A 130 -8.52 14.13 -6.34
CA ASN A 130 -7.98 15.39 -6.86
C ASN A 130 -7.81 15.38 -8.40
N VAL A 131 -7.71 14.21 -8.98
CA VAL A 131 -7.48 14.04 -10.43
C VAL A 131 -8.79 13.84 -11.18
N ILE A 132 -9.77 13.19 -10.57
CA ILE A 132 -11.05 12.84 -11.19
C ILE A 132 -12.16 13.66 -10.56
N SER A 133 -12.70 14.61 -11.35
CA SER A 133 -13.74 15.54 -10.89
C SER A 133 -15.16 14.97 -10.96
N SER A 134 -15.41 13.92 -11.76
CA SER A 134 -16.74 13.33 -11.91
C SER A 134 -16.99 12.25 -10.84
N PRO A 135 -18.05 12.37 -9.99
CA PRO A 135 -18.32 11.38 -8.94
C PRO A 135 -18.49 9.95 -9.47
N ARG A 136 -19.16 9.78 -10.61
CA ARG A 136 -19.35 8.46 -11.25
C ARG A 136 -18.04 7.85 -11.71
N LEU A 137 -17.17 8.67 -12.34
CA LEU A 137 -15.85 8.21 -12.79
C LEU A 137 -14.92 7.96 -11.61
N LEU A 138 -15.02 8.75 -10.54
CA LEU A 138 -14.25 8.54 -9.32
C LEU A 138 -14.54 7.16 -8.71
N THR A 139 -15.82 6.80 -8.54
CA THR A 139 -16.21 5.49 -8.01
C THR A 139 -15.66 4.35 -8.87
N SER A 140 -15.82 4.43 -10.19
CA SER A 140 -15.28 3.43 -11.12
C SER A 140 -13.76 3.36 -11.07
N SER A 141 -13.07 4.49 -10.92
CA SER A 141 -11.61 4.52 -10.84
C SER A 141 -11.08 4.02 -9.50
N LEU A 142 -11.79 4.24 -8.40
CA LEU A 142 -11.48 3.64 -7.09
C LEU A 142 -11.61 2.12 -7.17
N THR A 143 -12.69 1.61 -7.79
CA THR A 143 -12.86 0.17 -8.03
C THR A 143 -11.75 -0.40 -8.91
N ALA A 144 -11.39 0.28 -10.00
CA ALA A 144 -10.26 -0.12 -10.85
C ALA A 144 -8.94 -0.14 -10.07
N GLY A 145 -8.71 0.84 -9.19
CA GLY A 145 -7.56 0.86 -8.29
C GLY A 145 -7.50 -0.38 -7.38
N GLN A 146 -8.64 -0.79 -6.80
CA GLN A 146 -8.68 -2.01 -5.98
C GLN A 146 -8.45 -3.28 -6.82
N VAL A 147 -8.91 -3.33 -8.06
CA VAL A 147 -8.58 -4.44 -8.98
C VAL A 147 -7.08 -4.48 -9.27
N ILE A 148 -6.45 -3.33 -9.52
CA ILE A 148 -5.00 -3.23 -9.73
C ILE A 148 -4.24 -3.70 -8.46
N LYS A 149 -4.69 -3.32 -7.27
CA LYS A 149 -4.15 -3.83 -6.00
C LYS A 149 -4.27 -5.35 -5.93
N ALA A 150 -5.43 -5.91 -6.24
CA ALA A 150 -5.64 -7.36 -6.21
C ALA A 150 -4.74 -8.10 -7.20
N VAL A 151 -4.53 -7.56 -8.40
CA VAL A 151 -3.55 -8.10 -9.36
C VAL A 151 -2.14 -8.08 -8.79
N SER A 152 -1.75 -7.01 -8.10
CA SER A 152 -0.45 -6.91 -7.45
C SER A 152 -0.28 -7.96 -6.34
N SER A 153 -1.33 -8.25 -5.57
CA SER A 153 -1.31 -9.29 -4.54
C SER A 153 -1.09 -10.69 -5.12
N LEU A 154 -1.56 -10.94 -6.35
CA LEU A 154 -1.26 -12.18 -7.09
C LEU A 154 0.18 -12.22 -7.61
N VAL A 155 0.71 -11.07 -8.05
CA VAL A 155 2.07 -10.97 -8.60
C VAL A 155 3.14 -11.08 -7.49
N GLY A 156 2.84 -10.70 -6.26
CA GLY A 156 3.77 -10.75 -5.14
C GLY A 156 4.41 -12.13 -4.94
N PRO A 157 3.65 -13.20 -4.74
CA PRO A 157 4.18 -14.58 -4.65
C PRO A 157 5.01 -15.00 -5.86
N GLU A 158 4.61 -14.61 -7.07
CA GLU A 158 5.35 -14.92 -8.31
C GLU A 158 6.74 -14.25 -8.33
N ILE A 159 6.86 -13.05 -7.76
CA ILE A 159 8.16 -12.38 -7.63
C ILE A 159 9.07 -13.12 -6.64
N VAL A 160 8.53 -13.68 -5.55
CA VAL A 160 9.30 -14.52 -4.63
C VAL A 160 9.76 -15.78 -5.34
N LEU A 161 8.86 -16.46 -6.04
CA LEU A 161 9.18 -17.65 -6.83
C LEU A 161 10.22 -17.34 -7.92
N PHE A 162 10.09 -16.22 -8.62
CA PHE A 162 11.08 -15.76 -9.58
C PHE A 162 12.46 -15.58 -8.93
N ALA A 163 12.49 -14.96 -7.75
CA ALA A 163 13.75 -14.75 -7.02
C ALA A 163 14.41 -16.09 -6.63
N THR A 164 13.63 -17.04 -6.09
CA THR A 164 14.15 -18.36 -5.69
C THR A 164 14.62 -19.19 -6.89
N LEU A 165 13.87 -19.21 -7.98
CA LEU A 165 14.23 -19.98 -9.18
C LEU A 165 15.49 -19.45 -9.90
N HIS A 166 15.70 -18.13 -9.92
CA HIS A 166 16.83 -17.54 -10.66
C HIS A 166 18.08 -17.29 -9.81
N PHE A 167 17.90 -17.03 -8.51
CA PHE A 167 19.01 -16.69 -7.62
C PHE A 167 19.29 -17.77 -6.57
N GLY A 168 18.42 -18.78 -6.45
CA GLY A 168 18.48 -19.85 -5.46
C GLY A 168 17.63 -19.58 -4.22
N ASP A 169 17.24 -20.64 -3.52
CA ASP A 169 16.33 -20.57 -2.36
C ASP A 169 16.89 -19.71 -1.22
N ASP A 170 18.20 -19.70 -1.04
CA ASP A 170 18.87 -18.86 -0.03
C ASP A 170 18.75 -17.36 -0.33
N LYS A 171 18.39 -16.99 -1.55
CA LYS A 171 18.29 -15.60 -2.01
C LYS A 171 16.85 -15.15 -2.27
N TRP A 172 15.88 -15.80 -1.64
CA TRP A 172 14.47 -15.41 -1.72
C TRP A 172 14.25 -13.91 -1.45
N TYR A 173 15.07 -13.31 -0.58
CA TYR A 173 14.99 -11.89 -0.20
C TYR A 173 15.27 -10.91 -1.35
N TYR A 174 15.73 -11.37 -2.50
CA TYR A 174 15.84 -10.55 -3.70
C TYR A 174 14.48 -10.12 -4.25
N CYS A 175 13.38 -10.73 -3.80
CA CYS A 175 12.04 -10.20 -4.06
C CYS A 175 11.87 -8.76 -3.55
N PHE A 176 12.49 -8.40 -2.42
CA PHE A 176 12.38 -7.05 -1.86
C PHE A 176 12.96 -5.97 -2.79
N PRO A 177 14.21 -6.01 -3.25
CA PRO A 177 14.72 -5.01 -4.17
C PRO A 177 13.98 -4.98 -5.52
N ILE A 178 13.43 -6.10 -6.00
CA ILE A 178 12.58 -6.12 -7.20
C ILE A 178 11.32 -5.27 -6.94
N LEU A 179 10.63 -5.50 -5.84
CA LEU A 179 9.46 -4.71 -5.44
C LEU A 179 9.82 -3.24 -5.19
N GLY A 180 10.99 -3.01 -4.59
CA GLY A 180 11.56 -1.67 -4.39
C GLY A 180 11.79 -0.92 -5.70
N ALA A 181 12.35 -1.59 -6.71
CA ALA A 181 12.59 -1.02 -8.04
C ALA A 181 11.26 -0.67 -8.75
N ILE A 182 10.26 -1.54 -8.67
CA ILE A 182 8.92 -1.27 -9.21
C ILE A 182 8.29 -0.06 -8.49
N THR A 183 8.40 -0.01 -7.17
CA THR A 183 7.89 1.13 -6.37
C THR A 183 8.59 2.43 -6.76
N LEU A 184 9.92 2.40 -6.93
CA LEU A 184 10.72 3.55 -7.36
C LEU A 184 10.29 4.03 -8.75
N PHE A 185 10.08 3.12 -9.69
CA PHE A 185 9.59 3.44 -11.02
C PHE A 185 8.24 4.18 -10.98
N PHE A 186 7.27 3.68 -10.22
CA PHE A 186 5.97 4.36 -10.09
C PHE A 186 6.06 5.68 -9.30
N ALA A 187 6.94 5.76 -8.31
CA ALA A 187 7.20 7.01 -7.58
C ALA A 187 7.78 8.09 -8.51
N LEU A 188 8.75 7.74 -9.35
CA LEU A 188 9.31 8.66 -10.34
C LEU A 188 8.25 9.08 -11.36
N TRP A 189 7.46 8.14 -11.90
CA TRP A 189 6.38 8.48 -12.82
C TRP A 189 5.36 9.44 -12.19
N LEU A 190 4.93 9.18 -10.96
CA LEU A 190 4.02 10.07 -10.23
C LEU A 190 4.67 11.43 -9.95
N THR A 191 5.97 11.48 -9.66
CA THR A 191 6.70 12.73 -9.40
C THR A 191 6.61 13.68 -10.59
N PHE A 192 6.81 13.18 -11.81
CA PHE A 192 6.74 13.99 -13.03
C PHE A 192 5.31 14.29 -13.49
N THR A 193 4.29 13.70 -12.87
CA THR A 193 2.89 13.96 -13.23
C THR A 193 2.40 15.26 -12.59
N PRO A 194 1.96 16.27 -13.36
CA PRO A 194 1.52 17.55 -12.82
C PRO A 194 0.11 17.43 -12.22
N ILE A 195 0.02 17.14 -10.93
CA ILE A 195 -1.22 17.15 -10.16
C ILE A 195 -1.26 18.43 -9.33
N ARG A 196 -2.37 19.17 -9.43
CA ARG A 196 -2.58 20.39 -8.63
C ARG A 196 -2.68 20.02 -7.15
N ARG A 197 -2.01 20.81 -6.32
CA ARG A 197 -2.17 20.71 -4.88
C ARG A 197 -3.57 21.15 -4.50
N GLU A 198 -4.23 20.40 -3.65
CA GLU A 198 -5.50 20.78 -3.06
C GLU A 198 -5.35 22.03 -2.18
N GLN A 199 -6.33 22.91 -2.24
CA GLN A 199 -6.52 24.01 -1.28
C GLN A 199 -7.49 23.48 -0.23
N VAL A 200 -6.97 22.98 0.87
CA VAL A 200 -7.77 22.52 2.01
C VAL A 200 -7.46 23.45 3.17
N GLU A 201 -8.49 24.04 3.77
CA GLU A 201 -8.35 24.74 5.03
C GLU A 201 -7.80 23.79 6.10
N GLU A 202 -6.82 24.24 6.87
CA GLU A 202 -6.23 23.45 7.97
C GLU A 202 -7.32 23.21 9.03
N SER A 203 -8.07 22.12 8.90
CA SER A 203 -8.93 21.67 9.99
C SER A 203 -8.04 21.09 11.09
N LYS A 204 -7.96 21.77 12.22
CA LYS A 204 -7.34 21.25 13.43
C LYS A 204 -8.27 20.20 14.06
N VAL A 205 -8.44 19.07 13.37
CA VAL A 205 -9.23 17.95 13.91
C VAL A 205 -8.39 17.24 14.95
N SER A 206 -8.84 17.22 16.18
CA SER A 206 -8.19 16.45 17.27
C SER A 206 -8.41 14.95 17.04
N VAL A 207 -7.50 14.14 17.57
CA VAL A 207 -7.68 12.68 17.65
C VAL A 207 -8.99 12.33 18.37
N SER A 208 -9.32 13.07 19.42
CA SER A 208 -10.60 12.93 20.16
C SER A 208 -11.82 13.18 19.27
N ASP A 209 -11.77 14.18 18.40
CA ASP A 209 -12.87 14.49 17.48
C ASP A 209 -13.07 13.36 16.45
N SER A 210 -12.00 12.73 16.01
CA SER A 210 -12.06 11.57 15.12
C SER A 210 -12.75 10.38 15.79
N PHE A 211 -12.49 10.11 17.07
CA PHE A 211 -13.20 9.08 17.83
C PHE A 211 -14.68 9.46 18.09
N ASN A 212 -15.00 10.74 18.26
CA ASN A 212 -16.38 11.19 18.41
C ASN A 212 -17.24 10.90 17.17
N LEU A 213 -16.63 10.78 15.97
CA LEU A 213 -17.34 10.37 14.75
C LEU A 213 -17.95 8.97 14.88
N LEU A 214 -17.36 8.08 15.66
CA LEU A 214 -17.89 6.73 15.90
C LEU A 214 -19.22 6.73 16.69
N LYS A 215 -19.60 7.85 17.31
CA LYS A 215 -20.95 8.01 17.90
C LYS A 215 -22.04 8.06 16.85
N ASN A 216 -21.71 8.40 15.59
CA ASN A 216 -22.64 8.31 14.49
C ASN A 216 -22.81 6.85 14.07
N ARG A 217 -24.06 6.33 14.16
CA ARG A 217 -24.38 4.92 13.88
C ARG A 217 -23.95 4.48 12.48
N THR A 218 -24.10 5.33 11.47
CA THR A 218 -23.70 5.01 10.09
C THR A 218 -22.19 4.85 9.98
N ILE A 219 -21.43 5.77 10.57
CA ILE A 219 -19.97 5.73 10.58
C ILE A 219 -19.47 4.50 11.34
N LEU A 220 -20.09 4.18 12.48
CA LEU A 220 -19.76 3.00 13.26
C LEU A 220 -19.99 1.69 12.48
N ILE A 221 -21.13 1.56 11.79
CA ILE A 221 -21.43 0.39 10.96
C ILE A 221 -20.42 0.24 9.82
N LEU A 222 -20.08 1.33 9.13
CA LEU A 222 -19.07 1.32 8.07
C LEU A 222 -17.68 0.97 8.61
N PHE A 223 -17.30 1.52 9.76
CA PHE A 223 -16.05 1.19 10.45
C PHE A 223 -15.97 -0.30 10.78
N LEU A 224 -17.00 -0.85 11.42
CA LEU A 224 -17.06 -2.28 11.76
C LEU A 224 -17.06 -3.15 10.50
N GLY A 225 -17.78 -2.76 9.45
CA GLY A 225 -17.75 -3.46 8.16
C GLY A 225 -16.35 -3.56 7.58
N ILE A 226 -15.62 -2.45 7.51
CA ILE A 226 -14.23 -2.42 7.03
C ILE A 226 -13.33 -3.25 7.95
N PHE A 227 -13.47 -3.12 9.26
CA PHE A 227 -12.68 -3.85 10.26
C PHE A 227 -12.79 -5.37 10.06
N PHE A 228 -14.01 -5.90 9.93
CA PHE A 228 -14.22 -7.34 9.75
C PHE A 228 -13.78 -7.82 8.37
N ILE A 229 -14.06 -7.07 7.29
CA ILE A 229 -13.64 -7.45 5.94
C ILE A 229 -12.13 -7.53 5.85
N VAL A 230 -11.41 -6.49 6.29
CA VAL A 230 -9.95 -6.47 6.26
C VAL A 230 -9.36 -7.54 7.18
N GLY A 231 -9.95 -7.75 8.36
CA GLY A 231 -9.52 -8.81 9.28
C GLY A 231 -9.61 -10.20 8.67
N VAL A 232 -10.72 -10.52 7.99
CA VAL A 232 -10.89 -11.78 7.29
C VAL A 232 -9.93 -11.92 6.11
N ASP A 233 -9.73 -10.86 5.32
CA ASP A 233 -8.82 -10.85 4.16
C ASP A 233 -7.38 -11.17 4.57
N VAL A 234 -6.86 -10.44 5.57
CA VAL A 234 -5.50 -10.65 6.10
C VAL A 234 -5.34 -12.03 6.74
N ALA A 235 -6.31 -12.45 7.55
CA ALA A 235 -6.27 -13.76 8.19
C ALA A 235 -6.30 -14.91 7.16
N THR A 236 -7.15 -14.80 6.14
CA THR A 236 -7.25 -15.80 5.08
C THR A 236 -5.95 -15.88 4.28
N ASN A 237 -5.37 -14.75 3.90
CA ASN A 237 -4.10 -14.71 3.18
C ASN A 237 -2.99 -15.43 3.96
N TYR A 238 -2.82 -15.09 5.24
CA TYR A 238 -1.78 -15.70 6.08
C TYR A 238 -2.02 -17.19 6.35
N VAL A 239 -3.24 -17.56 6.74
CA VAL A 239 -3.59 -18.95 7.07
C VAL A 239 -3.53 -19.84 5.83
N SER A 240 -3.96 -19.36 4.67
CA SER A 240 -3.88 -20.12 3.42
C SER A 240 -2.44 -20.43 3.03
N SER A 241 -1.54 -19.45 3.12
CA SER A 241 -0.11 -19.68 2.88
C SER A 241 0.46 -20.76 3.81
N LYS A 242 0.18 -20.64 5.12
CA LYS A 242 0.63 -21.62 6.12
C LYS A 242 0.06 -23.03 5.89
N LEU A 243 -1.22 -23.10 5.56
CA LEU A 243 -1.89 -24.38 5.34
C LEU A 243 -1.31 -25.11 4.12
N MET A 244 -1.04 -24.36 3.05
CA MET A 244 -0.41 -24.90 1.85
C MET A 244 1.00 -25.40 2.13
N SER A 245 1.82 -24.64 2.84
CA SER A 245 3.18 -25.05 3.24
C SER A 245 3.17 -26.33 4.10
N ILE A 246 2.23 -26.50 5.02
CA ILE A 246 2.16 -27.68 5.90
C ILE A 246 1.66 -28.94 5.15
N ARG A 247 0.80 -28.74 4.14
CA ARG A 247 0.11 -29.87 3.50
C ARG A 247 0.81 -30.39 2.24
N TYR A 248 1.61 -29.57 1.57
CA TYR A 248 2.19 -29.86 0.25
C TYR A 248 3.72 -29.74 0.20
N ASP A 249 4.39 -29.37 1.29
CA ASP A 249 5.82 -29.60 1.51
C ASP A 249 6.04 -30.99 2.14
#